data_e79ed6eba5aaa9e503e63c22f6369bb5
#
_entry.id   e79ed6eba5aaa9e503e63c22f6369bb5
#
_cell.length_a   1.000
_cell.length_b   1.000
_cell.length_c   1.000
_cell.angle_alpha   90.00
_cell.angle_beta   90.00
_cell.angle_gamma   90.00
#
_symmetry.space_group_name_H-M   'P 1'
#
loop_
_entity.id
_entity.type
_entity.pdbx_description
1 polymer ?
#
loop_
_entity_poly.entity_id
_entity_poly.type
_entity_poly.pdbx_seq_one_letter_code
_entity_poly.pdbx_strand_id
1 'polypeptide(L)'
;LEEFFGALRGKSGLSILDWAGASQANINFITSLGHRLYAEDFYHLLEAHFGPDFQQGQQEAARVEAFLAQALSFAPASFDGVLVWDMLEYLVPPLLKTVVARLEQILRPGGCMLAIFHAAERVEPVPAYFYRIADAGTLLLSLRAMRTPAQLFNNRAIETLFARFRSLKFFLTRDNLREVIVRR
;
A
#
# COMPACT_ATOMS: atom_id res chain seq x y z
N LEU A 1 6.82 -2.86 -9.77
CA LEU A 1 6.63 -1.44 -10.09
C LEU A 1 6.37 -1.22 -11.58
N GLU A 2 7.18 -1.84 -12.44
CA GLU A 2 7.03 -1.75 -13.90
C GLU A 2 5.65 -2.21 -14.39
N GLU A 3 5.11 -3.29 -13.82
CA GLU A 3 3.76 -3.79 -14.16
C GLU A 3 2.67 -2.79 -13.73
N PHE A 4 2.84 -2.13 -12.57
CA PHE A 4 1.91 -1.10 -12.12
C PHE A 4 1.87 0.08 -13.10
N PHE A 5 3.02 0.68 -13.40
CA PHE A 5 3.08 1.80 -14.34
C PHE A 5 2.77 1.38 -15.79
N GLY A 6 3.09 0.14 -16.16
CA GLY A 6 2.67 -0.46 -17.43
C GLY A 6 1.15 -0.46 -17.63
N ALA A 7 0.39 -0.70 -16.55
CA ALA A 7 -1.08 -0.65 -16.57
C ALA A 7 -1.66 0.75 -16.78
N LEU A 8 -0.89 1.79 -16.48
CA LEU A 8 -1.27 3.20 -16.61
C LEU A 8 -0.77 3.82 -17.94
N ARG A 9 0.12 3.12 -18.64
CA ARG A 9 0.76 3.61 -19.87
C ARG A 9 -0.26 3.99 -20.94
N GLY A 10 0.00 5.09 -21.65
CA GLY A 10 -0.86 5.59 -22.71
C GLY A 10 -2.14 6.28 -22.24
N LYS A 11 -2.31 6.45 -20.92
CA LYS A 11 -3.40 7.21 -20.33
C LYS A 11 -2.84 8.48 -19.71
N SER A 12 -3.65 9.53 -19.61
CA SER A 12 -3.29 10.79 -18.95
C SER A 12 -4.39 11.22 -17.98
N GLY A 13 -4.06 12.11 -17.03
CA GLY A 13 -5.01 12.66 -16.08
C GLY A 13 -5.53 11.67 -15.04
N LEU A 14 -4.87 10.50 -14.88
CA LEU A 14 -5.24 9.50 -13.88
C LEU A 14 -4.99 10.02 -12.45
N SER A 15 -5.77 9.55 -11.50
CA SER A 15 -5.63 9.85 -10.07
C SER A 15 -4.93 8.69 -9.36
N ILE A 16 -3.77 8.97 -8.75
CA ILE A 16 -2.95 7.99 -8.04
C ILE A 16 -2.91 8.37 -6.56
N LEU A 17 -3.19 7.41 -5.68
CA LEU A 17 -2.99 7.54 -4.24
C LEU A 17 -1.65 6.89 -3.86
N ASP A 18 -0.81 7.60 -3.13
CA ASP A 18 0.48 7.12 -2.63
C ASP A 18 0.52 7.20 -1.10
N TRP A 19 0.72 6.05 -0.43
CA TRP A 19 0.80 5.96 1.03
C TRP A 19 2.21 6.19 1.59
N ALA A 20 3.20 6.47 0.74
CA ALA A 20 4.57 6.79 1.20
C ALA A 20 4.70 8.19 1.80
N GLY A 21 3.64 8.98 1.78
CA GLY A 21 3.69 10.39 2.14
C GLY A 21 4.20 11.30 1.01
N ALA A 22 4.32 12.59 1.28
CA ALA A 22 4.76 13.58 0.29
C ALA A 22 6.26 13.43 0.00
N SER A 23 6.61 12.64 -0.98
CA SER A 23 7.98 12.49 -1.52
C SER A 23 8.12 13.29 -2.81
N GLN A 24 9.08 14.23 -2.87
CA GLN A 24 9.31 15.02 -4.08
C GLN A 24 9.64 14.13 -5.29
N ALA A 25 10.35 13.01 -5.08
CA ALA A 25 10.67 12.05 -6.14
C ALA A 25 9.39 11.43 -6.73
N ASN A 26 8.48 10.93 -5.87
CA ASN A 26 7.21 10.34 -6.29
C ASN A 26 6.31 11.38 -6.97
N ILE A 27 6.23 12.60 -6.39
CA ILE A 27 5.47 13.71 -6.98
C ILE A 27 5.97 14.00 -8.39
N ASN A 28 7.28 14.23 -8.55
CA ASN A 28 7.86 14.56 -9.84
C ASN A 28 7.66 13.43 -10.86
N PHE A 29 7.89 12.17 -10.46
CA PHE A 29 7.75 11.03 -11.35
C PHE A 29 6.30 10.88 -11.83
N ILE A 30 5.32 10.82 -10.91
CA ILE A 30 3.92 10.57 -11.25
C ILE A 30 3.32 11.74 -12.05
N THR A 31 3.66 12.99 -11.70
CA THR A 31 3.19 14.16 -12.45
C THR A 31 3.84 14.30 -13.82
N SER A 32 5.10 13.87 -13.99
CA SER A 32 5.76 13.84 -15.30
C SER A 32 5.09 12.88 -16.29
N LEU A 33 4.40 11.84 -15.78
CA LEU A 33 3.57 10.95 -16.58
C LEU A 33 2.18 11.55 -16.93
N GLY A 34 1.90 12.79 -16.49
CA GLY A 34 0.62 13.46 -16.71
C GLY A 34 -0.49 13.01 -15.76
N HIS A 35 -0.15 12.43 -14.60
CA HIS A 35 -1.12 11.97 -13.61
C HIS A 35 -1.20 12.92 -12.40
N ARG A 36 -2.30 12.83 -11.64
CA ARG A 36 -2.48 13.52 -10.36
C ARG A 36 -2.07 12.61 -9.23
N LEU A 37 -1.31 13.14 -8.28
CA LEU A 37 -0.90 12.41 -7.09
C LEU A 37 -1.65 12.94 -5.87
N TYR A 38 -2.17 12.02 -5.07
CA TYR A 38 -2.68 12.22 -3.72
C TYR A 38 -1.74 11.50 -2.78
N ALA A 39 -1.00 12.23 -1.95
CA ALA A 39 -0.04 11.65 -1.03
C ALA A 39 -0.63 11.62 0.39
N GLU A 40 -0.54 10.45 1.04
CA GLU A 40 -0.94 10.25 2.44
C GLU A 40 0.19 9.54 3.18
N ASP A 41 0.66 10.07 4.29
CA ASP A 41 1.64 9.37 5.13
C ASP A 41 0.93 8.35 6.03
N PHE A 42 0.61 7.19 5.43
CA PHE A 42 -0.10 6.13 6.12
C PHE A 42 0.70 5.55 7.30
N TYR A 43 2.02 5.52 7.20
CA TYR A 43 2.89 5.13 8.29
C TYR A 43 2.71 6.07 9.50
N HIS A 44 2.73 7.37 9.28
CA HIS A 44 2.50 8.36 10.35
C HIS A 44 1.09 8.23 10.95
N LEU A 45 0.08 7.95 10.12
CA LEU A 45 -1.28 7.69 10.62
C LEU A 45 -1.33 6.45 11.52
N LEU A 46 -0.63 5.38 11.16
CA LEU A 46 -0.52 4.19 12.02
C LEU A 46 0.13 4.53 13.36
N GLU A 47 1.24 5.30 13.37
CA GLU A 47 1.88 5.76 14.61
C GLU A 47 0.94 6.61 15.46
N ALA A 48 0.27 7.58 14.87
CA ALA A 48 -0.60 8.52 15.56
C ALA A 48 -1.81 7.83 16.20
N HIS A 49 -2.39 6.84 15.54
CA HIS A 49 -3.59 6.15 16.04
C HIS A 49 -3.27 4.92 16.88
N PHE A 50 -2.19 4.21 16.59
CA PHE A 50 -1.92 2.89 17.18
C PHE A 50 -0.58 2.80 17.92
N GLY A 51 0.06 3.94 18.15
CA GLY A 51 1.34 4.04 18.88
C GLY A 51 2.55 3.63 18.03
N PRO A 52 3.77 3.77 18.62
CA PRO A 52 5.02 3.60 17.87
C PRO A 52 5.22 2.20 17.29
N ASP A 53 4.60 1.18 17.85
CA ASP A 53 4.68 -0.21 17.36
C ASP A 53 3.51 -0.59 16.46
N PHE A 54 2.60 0.34 16.16
CA PHE A 54 1.37 0.15 15.36
C PHE A 54 0.37 -0.87 15.93
N GLN A 55 0.59 -1.41 17.12
CA GLN A 55 -0.19 -2.55 17.63
C GLN A 55 -1.22 -2.17 18.68
N GLN A 56 -1.12 -0.96 19.27
CA GLN A 56 -2.00 -0.54 20.35
C GLN A 56 -3.38 -0.12 19.81
N GLY A 57 -4.41 -0.81 20.29
CA GLY A 57 -5.78 -0.38 20.01
C GLY A 57 -6.30 -0.62 18.60
N GLN A 58 -5.64 -1.41 17.76
CA GLN A 58 -6.16 -1.78 16.44
C GLN A 58 -7.44 -2.64 16.50
N GLN A 59 -7.86 -3.06 17.69
CA GLN A 59 -9.13 -3.75 17.95
C GLN A 59 -10.15 -2.87 18.66
N GLU A 60 -9.78 -1.66 19.05
CA GLU A 60 -10.67 -0.67 19.68
C GLU A 60 -11.51 0.03 18.61
N ALA A 61 -12.81 -0.20 18.61
CA ALA A 61 -13.72 0.29 17.56
C ALA A 61 -13.59 1.81 17.32
N ALA A 62 -13.54 2.61 18.38
CA ALA A 62 -13.44 4.07 18.26
C ALA A 62 -12.13 4.53 17.62
N ARG A 63 -10.98 3.88 17.94
CA ARG A 63 -9.69 4.19 17.31
C ARG A 63 -9.66 3.78 15.84
N VAL A 64 -10.18 2.59 15.55
CA VAL A 64 -10.29 2.08 14.18
C VAL A 64 -11.16 3.01 13.34
N GLU A 65 -12.31 3.45 13.86
CA GLU A 65 -13.20 4.37 13.16
C GLU A 65 -12.51 5.72 12.88
N ALA A 66 -11.86 6.31 13.88
CA ALA A 66 -11.10 7.57 13.73
C ALA A 66 -9.97 7.43 12.70
N PHE A 67 -9.21 6.33 12.75
CA PHE A 67 -8.17 6.02 11.78
C PHE A 67 -8.73 5.90 10.34
N LEU A 68 -9.78 5.12 10.14
CA LEU A 68 -10.39 4.92 8.82
C LEU A 68 -11.01 6.21 8.26
N ALA A 69 -11.59 7.04 9.13
CA ALA A 69 -12.14 8.34 8.75
C ALA A 69 -11.05 9.31 8.27
N GLN A 70 -9.82 9.19 8.78
CA GLN A 70 -8.70 10.01 8.34
C GLN A 70 -7.98 9.40 7.12
N ALA A 71 -7.65 8.11 7.16
CA ALA A 71 -6.80 7.46 6.17
C ALA A 71 -7.52 7.10 4.86
N LEU A 72 -8.83 6.87 4.89
CA LEU A 72 -9.60 6.30 3.78
C LEU A 72 -10.97 6.96 3.54
N SER A 73 -11.09 8.25 3.84
CA SER A 73 -12.33 9.04 3.63
C SER A 73 -12.51 9.52 2.18
N PHE A 74 -12.11 8.70 1.22
CA PHE A 74 -12.29 9.01 -0.20
C PHE A 74 -13.62 8.44 -0.72
N ALA A 75 -14.19 9.14 -1.71
CA ALA A 75 -15.38 8.64 -2.40
C ALA A 75 -15.08 7.34 -3.17
N PRO A 76 -16.07 6.47 -3.38
CA PRO A 76 -15.89 5.29 -4.22
C PRO A 76 -15.40 5.66 -5.63
N ALA A 77 -14.57 4.81 -6.22
CA ALA A 77 -13.99 4.96 -7.56
C ALA A 77 -13.26 6.30 -7.78
N SER A 78 -12.52 6.77 -6.76
CA SER A 78 -11.73 8.01 -6.83
C SER A 78 -10.39 7.82 -7.53
N PHE A 79 -9.78 6.63 -7.46
CA PHE A 79 -8.40 6.40 -7.91
C PHE A 79 -8.31 5.37 -9.02
N ASP A 80 -7.41 5.62 -9.97
CA ASP A 80 -7.02 4.70 -11.03
C ASP A 80 -5.87 3.79 -10.58
N GLY A 81 -5.06 4.25 -9.63
CA GLY A 81 -3.96 3.51 -9.03
C GLY A 81 -3.77 3.81 -7.56
N VAL A 82 -3.32 2.83 -6.78
CA VAL A 82 -2.97 2.98 -5.35
C VAL A 82 -1.64 2.30 -5.07
N LEU A 83 -0.72 3.03 -4.44
CA LEU A 83 0.58 2.54 -3.97
C LEU A 83 0.50 2.38 -2.45
N VAL A 84 0.28 1.15 -1.97
CA VAL A 84 0.13 0.87 -0.52
C VAL A 84 1.43 0.43 0.15
N TRP A 85 2.45 0.11 -0.65
CA TRP A 85 3.76 -0.32 -0.19
C TRP A 85 3.66 -1.51 0.79
N ASP A 86 4.44 -1.51 1.89
CA ASP A 86 4.45 -2.53 2.94
C ASP A 86 3.42 -2.29 4.07
N MET A 87 2.57 -1.28 3.95
CA MET A 87 1.70 -0.84 5.04
C MET A 87 0.68 -1.88 5.50
N LEU A 88 0.26 -2.80 4.64
CA LEU A 88 -0.73 -3.82 4.97
C LEU A 88 -0.22 -4.88 5.97
N GLU A 89 1.10 -5.06 6.08
CA GLU A 89 1.70 -6.03 6.99
C GLU A 89 1.54 -5.65 8.47
N TYR A 90 1.35 -4.36 8.75
CA TYR A 90 1.25 -3.84 10.11
C TYR A 90 -0.18 -3.82 10.66
N LEU A 91 -1.15 -4.27 9.86
CA LEU A 91 -2.57 -4.29 10.23
C LEU A 91 -2.98 -5.66 10.78
N VAL A 92 -3.62 -5.67 11.95
CA VAL A 92 -4.22 -6.91 12.48
C VAL A 92 -5.38 -7.39 11.59
N PRO A 93 -5.69 -8.69 11.54
CA PRO A 93 -6.62 -9.26 10.57
C PRO A 93 -7.98 -8.55 10.43
N PRO A 94 -8.69 -8.13 11.50
CA PRO A 94 -9.96 -7.41 11.36
C PRO A 94 -9.80 -6.05 10.66
N LEU A 95 -8.80 -5.26 11.06
CA LEU A 95 -8.53 -3.95 10.46
C LEU A 95 -8.04 -4.10 9.02
N LEU A 96 -7.16 -5.07 8.76
CA LEU A 96 -6.66 -5.38 7.43
C LEU A 96 -7.80 -5.66 6.43
N LYS A 97 -8.76 -6.51 6.82
CA LYS A 97 -9.94 -6.81 5.98
C LYS A 97 -10.74 -5.55 5.66
N THR A 98 -10.95 -4.69 6.65
CA THR A 98 -11.68 -3.42 6.47
C THR A 98 -10.92 -2.48 5.54
N VAL A 99 -9.61 -2.33 5.73
CA VAL A 99 -8.75 -1.48 4.88
C VAL A 99 -8.76 -2.00 3.43
N VAL A 100 -8.58 -3.30 3.20
CA VAL A 100 -8.61 -3.89 1.86
C VAL A 100 -9.97 -3.72 1.19
N ALA A 101 -11.08 -3.87 1.92
CA ALA A 101 -12.42 -3.62 1.40
C ALA A 101 -12.62 -2.14 1.02
N ARG A 102 -12.05 -1.19 1.79
CA ARG A 102 -12.07 0.24 1.45
C ARG A 102 -11.19 0.54 0.23
N LEU A 103 -10.01 -0.05 0.12
CA LEU A 103 -9.15 0.07 -1.05
C LEU A 103 -9.86 -0.43 -2.33
N GLU A 104 -10.57 -1.56 -2.24
CA GLU A 104 -11.41 -2.04 -3.35
C GLU A 104 -12.48 -0.99 -3.74
N GLN A 105 -13.14 -0.36 -2.77
CA GLN A 105 -14.18 0.65 -3.04
C GLN A 105 -13.63 1.90 -3.70
N ILE A 106 -12.49 2.44 -3.23
CA ILE A 106 -11.92 3.70 -3.76
C ILE A 106 -11.21 3.53 -5.09
N LEU A 107 -10.74 2.33 -5.44
CA LEU A 107 -10.23 2.02 -6.77
C LEU A 107 -11.37 2.04 -7.80
N ARG A 108 -11.11 2.57 -8.99
CA ARG A 108 -12.02 2.48 -10.14
C ARG A 108 -12.06 1.06 -10.69
N PRO A 109 -13.16 0.64 -11.33
CA PRO A 109 -13.16 -0.58 -12.13
C PRO A 109 -12.03 -0.55 -13.16
N GLY A 110 -11.20 -1.60 -13.21
CA GLY A 110 -9.99 -1.65 -14.03
C GLY A 110 -8.77 -0.92 -13.44
N GLY A 111 -8.91 -0.28 -12.29
CA GLY A 111 -7.79 0.30 -11.54
C GLY A 111 -6.85 -0.75 -10.97
N CYS A 112 -5.64 -0.35 -10.61
CA CYS A 112 -4.62 -1.25 -10.08
C CYS A 112 -4.05 -0.74 -8.76
N MET A 113 -3.59 -1.68 -7.94
CA MET A 113 -2.92 -1.43 -6.68
C MET A 113 -1.59 -2.17 -6.64
N LEU A 114 -0.56 -1.52 -6.10
CA LEU A 114 0.71 -2.13 -5.76
C LEU A 114 0.81 -2.25 -4.25
N ALA A 115 1.10 -3.46 -3.77
CA ALA A 115 1.46 -3.75 -2.39
C ALA A 115 2.81 -4.46 -2.34
N ILE A 116 3.53 -4.28 -1.24
CA ILE A 116 4.80 -4.98 -0.97
C ILE A 116 4.63 -5.77 0.33
N PHE A 117 5.16 -6.98 0.34
CA PHE A 117 5.19 -7.85 1.52
C PHE A 117 6.60 -8.42 1.70
N HIS A 118 7.07 -8.50 2.93
CA HIS A 118 8.30 -9.22 3.23
C HIS A 118 8.11 -10.72 3.05
N ALA A 119 9.08 -11.38 2.41
CA ALA A 119 9.09 -12.82 2.24
C ALA A 119 9.69 -13.51 3.48
N ALA A 120 9.19 -13.17 4.68
CA ALA A 120 9.65 -13.71 5.94
C ALA A 120 8.97 -15.06 6.26
N GLU A 121 9.70 -15.97 6.90
CA GLU A 121 9.20 -17.28 7.33
C GLU A 121 8.64 -17.26 8.77
N ARG A 122 8.96 -16.24 9.54
CA ARG A 122 8.50 -16.03 10.92
C ARG A 122 8.25 -14.55 11.19
N VAL A 123 7.45 -14.29 12.22
CA VAL A 123 7.19 -12.93 12.68
C VAL A 123 8.43 -12.44 13.44
N GLU A 124 9.16 -11.53 12.80
CA GLU A 124 10.35 -10.88 13.36
C GLU A 124 10.43 -9.44 12.83
N PRO A 125 11.19 -8.55 13.47
CA PRO A 125 11.36 -7.20 12.99
C PRO A 125 11.92 -7.17 11.58
N VAL A 126 11.22 -6.48 10.67
CA VAL A 126 11.63 -6.24 9.29
C VAL A 126 11.87 -4.74 9.05
N PRO A 127 12.66 -4.36 8.06
CA PRO A 127 12.87 -2.96 7.73
C PRO A 127 11.61 -2.35 7.11
N ALA A 128 11.04 -1.33 7.73
CA ALA A 128 10.10 -0.43 7.07
C ALA A 128 10.87 0.64 6.29
N TYR A 129 10.45 0.93 5.07
CA TYR A 129 11.20 1.80 4.17
C TYR A 129 10.48 3.11 3.84
N PHE A 130 11.29 4.13 3.53
CA PHE A 130 10.85 5.21 2.66
C PHE A 130 10.94 4.75 1.21
N TYR A 131 9.84 4.80 0.48
CA TYR A 131 9.75 4.38 -0.92
C TYR A 131 9.84 5.60 -1.84
N ARG A 132 10.89 5.65 -2.68
CA ARG A 132 11.06 6.70 -3.68
C ARG A 132 11.16 6.10 -5.06
N ILE A 133 10.35 6.58 -5.97
CA ILE A 133 10.31 6.12 -7.35
C ILE A 133 11.39 6.88 -8.12
N ALA A 134 12.40 6.17 -8.62
CA ALA A 134 13.43 6.73 -9.50
C ALA A 134 12.98 6.71 -10.96
N ASP A 135 12.36 5.61 -11.37
CA ASP A 135 11.76 5.41 -12.69
C ASP A 135 10.68 4.31 -12.62
N ALA A 136 10.06 3.96 -13.75
CA ALA A 136 8.97 2.97 -13.81
C ALA A 136 9.36 1.56 -13.32
N GLY A 137 10.63 1.22 -13.29
CA GLY A 137 11.14 -0.09 -12.85
C GLY A 137 12.00 -0.05 -11.59
N THR A 138 12.35 1.15 -11.09
CA THR A 138 13.37 1.32 -10.04
C THR A 138 12.80 2.05 -8.82
N LEU A 139 12.91 1.39 -7.65
CA LEU A 139 12.66 1.98 -6.35
C LEU A 139 13.98 2.23 -5.61
N LEU A 140 14.08 3.39 -4.98
CA LEU A 140 15.10 3.71 -4.00
C LEU A 140 14.52 3.52 -2.61
N LEU A 141 15.06 2.58 -1.86
CA LEU A 141 14.64 2.24 -0.51
C LEU A 141 15.61 2.88 0.50
N SER A 142 15.07 3.57 1.50
CA SER A 142 15.85 4.05 2.65
C SER A 142 15.19 3.54 3.91
N LEU A 143 15.96 2.98 4.83
CA LEU A 143 15.45 2.49 6.10
C LEU A 143 14.76 3.63 6.87
N ARG A 144 13.50 3.42 7.23
CA ARG A 144 12.73 4.32 8.12
C ARG A 144 12.83 3.84 9.57
N ALA A 145 12.57 2.55 9.80
CA ALA A 145 12.62 1.92 11.12
C ALA A 145 12.62 0.39 10.98
N MET A 146 12.91 -0.32 12.05
CA MET A 146 12.59 -1.74 12.18
C MET A 146 11.20 -1.87 12.78
N ARG A 147 10.33 -2.70 12.18
CA ARG A 147 8.95 -2.92 12.62
C ARG A 147 8.59 -4.39 12.57
N THR A 148 7.81 -4.84 13.54
CA THR A 148 7.30 -6.22 13.55
C THR A 148 5.96 -6.25 12.82
N PRO A 149 5.81 -7.05 11.75
CA PRO A 149 4.53 -7.25 11.08
C PRO A 149 3.50 -7.84 12.04
N ALA A 150 2.22 -7.49 11.85
CA ALA A 150 1.13 -8.04 12.67
C ALA A 150 0.88 -9.54 12.37
N GLN A 151 1.29 -10.01 11.19
CA GLN A 151 1.14 -11.40 10.76
C GLN A 151 2.07 -11.70 9.57
N LEU A 152 2.25 -12.99 9.27
CA LEU A 152 2.98 -13.43 8.09
C LEU A 152 2.06 -13.52 6.86
N PHE A 153 2.65 -13.18 5.72
CA PHE A 153 1.99 -13.27 4.41
C PHE A 153 2.75 -14.21 3.47
N ASN A 154 2.25 -15.42 3.33
CA ASN A 154 2.63 -16.29 2.21
C ASN A 154 1.70 -16.02 0.99
N ASN A 155 2.02 -16.58 -0.16
CA ASN A 155 1.24 -16.36 -1.39
C ASN A 155 -0.25 -16.69 -1.20
N ARG A 156 -0.58 -17.80 -0.53
CA ARG A 156 -1.95 -18.22 -0.29
C ARG A 156 -2.71 -17.23 0.61
N ALA A 157 -2.05 -16.68 1.64
CA ALA A 157 -2.66 -15.65 2.50
C ALA A 157 -2.96 -14.38 1.70
N ILE A 158 -2.03 -13.96 0.83
CA ILE A 158 -2.20 -12.80 -0.05
C ILE A 158 -3.31 -13.05 -1.09
N GLU A 159 -3.36 -14.22 -1.71
CA GLU A 159 -4.46 -14.61 -2.61
C GLU A 159 -5.82 -14.57 -1.91
N THR A 160 -5.89 -15.07 -0.68
CA THR A 160 -7.11 -15.01 0.12
C THR A 160 -7.50 -13.57 0.48
N LEU A 161 -6.51 -12.73 0.83
CA LEU A 161 -6.71 -11.33 1.16
C LEU A 161 -7.33 -10.54 -0.01
N PHE A 162 -6.87 -10.81 -1.22
CA PHE A 162 -7.31 -10.13 -2.44
C PHE A 162 -8.29 -10.93 -3.31
N ALA A 163 -8.94 -11.96 -2.75
CA ALA A 163 -9.84 -12.85 -3.49
C ALA A 163 -11.02 -12.15 -4.18
N ARG A 164 -11.39 -10.94 -3.74
CA ARG A 164 -12.47 -10.13 -4.36
C ARG A 164 -12.01 -9.34 -5.58
N PHE A 165 -10.70 -9.23 -5.80
CA PHE A 165 -10.15 -8.53 -6.94
C PHE A 165 -10.09 -9.44 -8.17
N ARG A 166 -10.09 -8.84 -9.36
CA ARG A 166 -10.15 -9.56 -10.63
C ARG A 166 -8.91 -10.39 -10.92
N SER A 167 -7.72 -9.86 -10.59
CA SER A 167 -6.46 -10.54 -10.85
C SER A 167 -5.36 -10.10 -9.88
N LEU A 168 -4.41 -10.99 -9.71
CA LEU A 168 -3.27 -10.85 -8.83
C LEU A 168 -2.01 -11.34 -9.55
N LYS A 169 -0.91 -10.59 -9.45
CA LYS A 169 0.41 -10.98 -9.94
C LYS A 169 1.45 -10.79 -8.84
N PHE A 170 2.38 -11.73 -8.73
CA PHE A 170 3.48 -11.71 -7.77
C PHE A 170 4.81 -11.55 -8.47
N PHE A 171 5.70 -10.75 -7.88
CA PHE A 171 7.08 -10.60 -8.29
C PHE A 171 7.96 -10.64 -7.04
N LEU A 172 8.95 -11.52 -7.00
CA LEU A 172 9.93 -11.57 -5.92
C LEU A 172 11.12 -10.71 -6.31
N THR A 173 11.47 -9.75 -5.46
CA THR A 173 12.64 -8.89 -5.64
C THR A 173 13.91 -9.56 -5.06
N ARG A 174 15.09 -9.02 -5.39
CA ARG A 174 16.37 -9.49 -4.84
C ARG A 174 16.50 -9.26 -3.34
N ASP A 175 15.76 -8.30 -2.80
CA ASP A 175 15.79 -7.91 -1.38
C ASP A 175 14.76 -8.69 -0.53
N ASN A 176 14.31 -9.85 -1.02
CA ASN A 176 13.28 -10.68 -0.36
C ASN A 176 11.97 -9.92 -0.10
N LEU A 177 11.66 -8.95 -0.93
CA LEU A 177 10.36 -8.30 -0.96
C LEU A 177 9.50 -8.96 -2.05
N ARG A 178 8.24 -9.14 -1.74
CA ARG A 178 7.24 -9.64 -2.67
C ARG A 178 6.37 -8.47 -3.13
N GLU A 179 6.58 -8.05 -4.36
CA GLU A 179 5.71 -7.06 -5.00
C GLU A 179 4.45 -7.76 -5.50
N VAL A 180 3.31 -7.19 -5.18
CA VAL A 180 1.99 -7.74 -5.51
C VAL A 180 1.20 -6.68 -6.28
N ILE A 181 0.83 -6.99 -7.51
CA ILE A 181 -0.02 -6.15 -8.35
C ILE A 181 -1.42 -6.73 -8.36
N VAL A 182 -2.38 -5.92 -7.94
CA VAL A 182 -3.79 -6.29 -7.80
C VAL A 182 -4.62 -5.45 -8.76
N ARG A 183 -5.59 -6.03 -9.47
CA ARG A 183 -6.52 -5.32 -10.34
C ARG A 183 -7.97 -5.47 -9.86
N ARG A 184 -8.69 -4.38 -9.85
CA ARG A 184 -10.13 -4.36 -9.58
C ARG A 184 -10.95 -4.70 -10.81
#